data_b0a11d8cfb1b6921a9e84ec3583a5509
#
_entry.id   b0a11d8cfb1b6921a9e84ec3583a5509
#
_cell.length_a   1.000
_cell.length_b   1.000
_cell.length_c   1.000
_cell.angle_alpha   90.00
_cell.angle_beta   90.00
_cell.angle_gamma   90.00
#
_symmetry.space_group_name_H-M   'P 1'
#
loop_
_entity.id
_entity.type
_entity.pdbx_description
1 polymer ?
#
loop_
_entity_poly.entity_id
_entity_poly.type
_entity_poly.pdbx_seq_one_letter_code
_entity_poly.pdbx_strand_id
1 'polypeptide(L)'
;RVYIPKSISKQVLSKLKKQIATIKMGSPENFENFMTAVIHENSFDKLSRVIKKVKKDRDAKIFVGGGYSKSKGYFIEPTIVTTSNPKYYTMENELFGPIVTIYTFDDNKWDKTLSLVDETSEYALTGAIFCQDRYILEESVKKLENCAGNFYINDKCTGAVVGQQPFGGARG
;
A
#
# COMPACT_ATOMS: atom_id res chain seq x y z
N ARG A 1 0.45 -0.25 2.81
CA ARG A 1 -0.74 0.26 3.52
C ARG A 1 -0.95 1.74 3.25
N VAL A 2 -2.20 2.18 3.26
CA VAL A 2 -2.58 3.58 3.01
C VAL A 2 -3.68 3.98 4.00
N TYR A 3 -3.58 5.18 4.53
CA TYR A 3 -4.56 5.79 5.43
C TYR A 3 -5.19 7.00 4.73
N ILE A 4 -6.51 7.04 4.62
CA ILE A 4 -7.20 8.10 3.85
C ILE A 4 -8.30 8.72 4.71
N PRO A 5 -8.38 10.07 4.82
CA PRO A 5 -9.49 10.75 5.48
C PRO A 5 -10.81 10.42 4.79
N LYS A 6 -11.88 10.27 5.57
CA LYS A 6 -13.20 9.88 5.09
C LYS A 6 -13.77 10.87 4.07
N SER A 7 -13.52 12.16 4.24
CA SER A 7 -13.99 13.23 3.36
C SER A 7 -13.56 13.08 1.91
N ILE A 8 -12.33 12.60 1.68
CA ILE A 8 -11.76 12.43 0.32
C ILE A 8 -11.72 10.98 -0.17
N SER A 9 -12.04 10.01 0.69
CA SER A 9 -11.86 8.58 0.39
C SER A 9 -12.57 8.12 -0.88
N LYS A 10 -13.81 8.54 -1.10
CA LYS A 10 -14.59 8.20 -2.31
C LYS A 10 -13.90 8.69 -3.58
N GLN A 11 -13.40 9.93 -3.56
CA GLN A 11 -12.72 10.52 -4.72
C GLN A 11 -11.41 9.81 -5.02
N VAL A 12 -10.59 9.54 -3.99
CA VAL A 12 -9.32 8.83 -4.13
C VAL A 12 -9.54 7.41 -4.66
N LEU A 13 -10.47 6.66 -4.07
CA LEU A 13 -10.77 5.30 -4.51
C LEU A 13 -11.28 5.26 -5.96
N SER A 14 -12.13 6.22 -6.36
CA SER A 14 -12.60 6.32 -7.75
C SER A 14 -11.46 6.57 -8.74
N LYS A 15 -10.53 7.47 -8.41
CA LYS A 15 -9.33 7.74 -9.23
C LYS A 15 -8.42 6.52 -9.30
N LEU A 16 -8.15 5.87 -8.17
CA LEU A 16 -7.33 4.65 -8.12
C LEU A 16 -7.91 3.53 -8.99
N LYS A 17 -9.23 3.30 -8.93
CA LYS A 17 -9.88 2.30 -9.77
C LYS A 17 -9.65 2.56 -11.26
N LYS A 18 -9.77 3.82 -11.70
CA LYS A 18 -9.52 4.20 -13.09
C LYS A 18 -8.06 3.98 -13.49
N GLN A 19 -7.11 4.37 -12.65
CA GLN A 19 -5.67 4.19 -12.92
C GLN A 19 -5.28 2.71 -12.96
N ILE A 20 -5.75 1.89 -12.01
CA ILE A 20 -5.46 0.46 -11.98
C ILE A 20 -5.99 -0.24 -13.23
N ALA A 21 -7.13 0.17 -13.75
CA ALA A 21 -7.70 -0.38 -14.98
C ALA A 21 -6.83 -0.13 -16.22
N THR A 22 -5.90 0.83 -16.19
CA THR A 22 -4.95 1.09 -17.28
C THR A 22 -3.67 0.26 -17.18
N ILE A 23 -3.43 -0.43 -16.08
CA ILE A 23 -2.23 -1.23 -15.87
C ILE A 23 -2.35 -2.52 -16.70
N LYS A 24 -1.53 -2.61 -17.73
CA LYS A 24 -1.38 -3.85 -18.53
C LYS A 24 -0.45 -4.82 -17.79
N MET A 25 -0.83 -6.08 -17.75
CA MET A 25 -0.04 -7.16 -17.13
C MET A 25 0.15 -8.31 -18.10
N GLY A 26 1.37 -8.81 -18.24
CA GLY A 26 1.68 -9.92 -19.14
C GLY A 26 3.16 -10.28 -19.19
N SER A 27 3.59 -10.92 -20.30
CA SER A 27 4.99 -11.28 -20.52
C SER A 27 5.91 -10.05 -20.51
N PRO A 28 7.12 -10.13 -19.91
CA PRO A 28 8.13 -9.08 -19.96
C PRO A 28 8.68 -8.82 -21.38
N GLU A 29 8.49 -9.74 -22.32
CA GLU A 29 8.87 -9.58 -23.73
C GLU A 29 8.01 -8.51 -24.44
N ASN A 30 6.81 -8.25 -23.94
CA ASN A 30 5.97 -7.17 -24.44
C ASN A 30 6.12 -5.92 -23.55
N PHE A 31 6.89 -4.95 -24.03
CA PHE A 31 7.17 -3.68 -23.34
C PHE A 31 5.96 -2.79 -23.09
N GLU A 32 4.80 -3.10 -23.67
CA GLU A 32 3.54 -2.42 -23.30
C GLU A 32 3.02 -2.88 -21.91
N ASN A 33 3.48 -4.01 -21.40
CA ASN A 33 3.09 -4.48 -20.09
C ASN A 33 3.83 -3.71 -19.00
N PHE A 34 3.09 -3.07 -18.12
CA PHE A 34 3.63 -2.37 -16.95
C PHE A 34 4.02 -3.35 -15.83
N MET A 35 3.30 -4.45 -15.72
CA MET A 35 3.51 -5.46 -14.68
C MET A 35 3.70 -6.84 -15.29
N THR A 36 4.52 -7.65 -14.61
CA THR A 36 4.79 -9.05 -14.97
C THR A 36 4.39 -9.98 -13.82
N ALA A 37 4.75 -11.27 -13.95
CA ALA A 37 4.52 -12.27 -12.91
C ALA A 37 5.29 -11.94 -11.61
N VAL A 38 4.81 -12.44 -10.46
CA VAL A 38 5.58 -12.42 -9.21
C VAL A 38 6.72 -13.41 -9.27
N ILE A 39 7.73 -13.22 -8.41
CA ILE A 39 9.06 -13.80 -8.55
C ILE A 39 9.10 -15.33 -8.58
N HIS A 40 8.23 -16.02 -7.86
CA HIS A 40 8.22 -17.50 -7.78
C HIS A 40 6.87 -18.04 -7.25
N GLU A 41 6.70 -19.36 -7.32
CA GLU A 41 5.48 -20.05 -6.94
C GLU A 41 5.07 -19.79 -5.48
N ASN A 42 6.00 -19.81 -4.52
CA ASN A 42 5.70 -19.55 -3.12
C ASN A 42 5.10 -18.14 -2.91
N SER A 43 5.59 -17.13 -3.64
CA SER A 43 4.99 -15.78 -3.64
C SER A 43 3.57 -15.81 -4.19
N PHE A 44 3.35 -16.48 -5.31
CA PHE A 44 2.02 -16.64 -5.89
C PHE A 44 1.06 -17.33 -4.92
N ASP A 45 1.47 -18.43 -4.31
CA ASP A 45 0.65 -19.20 -3.38
C ASP A 45 0.33 -18.41 -2.10
N LYS A 46 1.30 -17.66 -1.56
CA LYS A 46 1.09 -16.73 -0.44
C LYS A 46 0.04 -15.69 -0.80
N LEU A 47 0.21 -14.98 -1.92
CA LEU A 47 -0.64 -13.88 -2.32
C LEU A 47 -2.05 -14.34 -2.70
N SER A 48 -2.17 -15.45 -3.43
CA SER A 48 -3.47 -16.03 -3.80
C SER A 48 -4.26 -16.49 -2.56
N ARG A 49 -3.58 -17.06 -1.54
CA ARG A 49 -4.20 -17.40 -0.24
C ARG A 49 -4.72 -16.15 0.48
N VAL A 50 -3.94 -15.07 0.49
CA VAL A 50 -4.36 -13.79 1.08
C VAL A 50 -5.60 -13.26 0.37
N ILE A 51 -5.60 -13.22 -0.96
CA ILE A 51 -6.77 -12.77 -1.76
C ILE A 51 -8.00 -13.63 -1.45
N LYS A 52 -7.84 -14.96 -1.38
CA LYS A 52 -8.94 -15.87 -1.01
C LYS A 52 -9.47 -15.58 0.39
N LYS A 53 -8.58 -15.29 1.36
CA LYS A 53 -8.97 -14.94 2.73
C LYS A 53 -9.77 -13.64 2.73
N VAL A 54 -9.26 -12.57 2.10
CA VAL A 54 -9.95 -11.27 2.03
C VAL A 54 -11.35 -11.40 1.40
N LYS A 55 -11.51 -12.22 0.35
CA LYS A 55 -12.82 -12.44 -0.30
C LYS A 55 -13.87 -13.06 0.63
N LYS A 56 -13.48 -13.72 1.71
CA LYS A 56 -14.35 -14.39 2.67
C LYS A 56 -14.47 -13.66 4.00
N ASP A 57 -13.67 -12.61 4.19
CA ASP A 57 -13.59 -11.88 5.44
C ASP A 57 -14.70 -10.82 5.55
N ARG A 58 -15.12 -10.52 6.77
CA ARG A 58 -16.12 -9.47 7.06
C ARG A 58 -15.47 -8.11 7.29
N ASP A 59 -14.21 -8.06 7.74
CA ASP A 59 -13.48 -6.85 8.09
C ASP A 59 -12.78 -6.20 6.90
N ALA A 60 -12.70 -6.91 5.77
CA ALA A 60 -12.03 -6.43 4.57
C ALA A 60 -12.74 -6.89 3.29
N LYS A 61 -12.53 -6.16 2.21
CA LYS A 61 -13.05 -6.54 0.89
C LYS A 61 -12.12 -6.12 -0.24
N ILE A 62 -12.13 -6.88 -1.31
CA ILE A 62 -11.47 -6.48 -2.56
C ILE A 62 -12.26 -5.32 -3.16
N PHE A 63 -11.61 -4.18 -3.33
CA PHE A 63 -12.18 -3.01 -3.98
C PHE A 63 -11.98 -3.05 -5.50
N VAL A 64 -10.79 -3.46 -5.96
CA VAL A 64 -10.46 -3.66 -7.38
C VAL A 64 -9.37 -4.73 -7.50
N GLY A 65 -9.33 -5.46 -8.62
CA GLY A 65 -8.42 -6.58 -8.84
C GLY A 65 -8.86 -7.85 -8.12
N GLY A 66 -7.89 -8.59 -7.59
CA GLY A 66 -8.12 -9.85 -6.87
C GLY A 66 -8.25 -11.07 -7.78
N GLY A 67 -7.86 -10.94 -9.06
CA GLY A 67 -7.63 -12.06 -9.95
C GLY A 67 -6.20 -12.59 -9.81
N TYR A 68 -6.02 -13.86 -10.14
CA TYR A 68 -4.71 -14.50 -10.19
C TYR A 68 -4.77 -15.76 -11.07
N SER A 69 -3.65 -16.06 -11.73
CA SER A 69 -3.53 -17.25 -12.58
C SER A 69 -2.09 -17.71 -12.64
N LYS A 70 -1.88 -19.03 -12.64
CA LYS A 70 -0.57 -19.64 -12.90
C LYS A 70 -0.50 -20.44 -14.18
N SER A 71 -1.46 -20.29 -15.08
CA SER A 71 -1.53 -21.05 -16.34
C SER A 71 -0.40 -20.70 -17.33
N LYS A 72 0.05 -19.44 -17.32
CA LYS A 72 1.14 -18.94 -18.19
C LYS A 72 2.28 -18.31 -17.38
N GLY A 73 2.19 -18.28 -16.05
CA GLY A 73 3.13 -17.65 -15.14
C GLY A 73 2.43 -17.28 -13.84
N TYR A 74 3.18 -16.86 -12.84
CA TYR A 74 2.70 -16.55 -11.50
C TYR A 74 2.07 -15.14 -11.45
N PHE A 75 0.96 -14.93 -12.16
CA PHE A 75 0.31 -13.63 -12.30
C PHE A 75 -0.65 -13.35 -11.15
N ILE A 76 -0.46 -12.21 -10.52
CA ILE A 76 -1.36 -11.62 -9.50
C ILE A 76 -1.78 -10.25 -9.98
N GLU A 77 -3.08 -9.99 -10.09
CA GLU A 77 -3.59 -8.69 -10.49
C GLU A 77 -3.27 -7.60 -9.44
N PRO A 78 -3.00 -6.35 -9.89
CA PRO A 78 -2.96 -5.20 -8.99
C PRO A 78 -4.25 -5.13 -8.17
N THR A 79 -4.12 -5.25 -6.86
CA THR A 79 -5.26 -5.46 -5.97
C THR A 79 -5.31 -4.40 -4.89
N ILE A 80 -6.46 -3.73 -4.78
CA ILE A 80 -6.77 -2.85 -3.65
C ILE A 80 -7.74 -3.55 -2.72
N VAL A 81 -7.33 -3.64 -1.47
CA VAL A 81 -8.15 -4.09 -0.35
C VAL A 81 -8.60 -2.87 0.44
N THR A 82 -9.86 -2.78 0.82
CA THR A 82 -10.35 -1.81 1.80
C THR A 82 -10.73 -2.54 3.08
N THR A 83 -10.41 -1.94 4.24
CA THR A 83 -10.71 -2.52 5.54
C THR A 83 -11.26 -1.49 6.50
N SER A 84 -12.14 -1.92 7.40
CA SER A 84 -12.60 -1.16 8.58
C SER A 84 -11.73 -1.43 9.82
N ASN A 85 -10.88 -2.46 9.77
CA ASN A 85 -9.97 -2.82 10.86
C ASN A 85 -8.57 -2.26 10.58
N PRO A 86 -8.08 -1.25 11.34
CA PRO A 86 -6.76 -0.66 11.11
C PRO A 86 -5.60 -1.63 11.36
N LYS A 87 -5.83 -2.69 12.13
CA LYS A 87 -4.87 -3.77 12.42
C LYS A 87 -5.19 -5.04 11.61
N TYR A 88 -5.83 -4.88 10.45
CA TYR A 88 -6.08 -6.01 9.58
C TYR A 88 -4.76 -6.65 9.10
N TYR A 89 -4.73 -7.95 8.96
CA TYR A 89 -3.52 -8.71 8.58
C TYR A 89 -2.69 -8.06 7.45
N THR A 90 -3.36 -7.56 6.41
CA THR A 90 -2.68 -6.93 5.25
C THR A 90 -2.24 -5.49 5.50
N MET A 91 -2.63 -4.88 6.63
CA MET A 91 -2.07 -3.61 7.11
C MET A 91 -0.77 -3.82 7.89
N GLU A 92 -0.65 -4.92 8.63
CA GLU A 92 0.47 -5.20 9.53
C GLU A 92 1.61 -5.94 8.84
N ASN A 93 1.29 -6.82 7.87
CA ASN A 93 2.27 -7.72 7.27
C ASN A 93 2.71 -7.28 5.88
N GLU A 94 4.00 -7.42 5.61
CA GLU A 94 4.58 -7.21 4.29
C GLU A 94 4.34 -8.43 3.39
N LEU A 95 3.59 -8.23 2.31
CA LEU A 95 3.18 -9.31 1.42
C LEU A 95 4.16 -9.56 0.29
N PHE A 96 4.97 -8.57 -0.09
CA PHE A 96 5.86 -8.60 -1.26
C PHE A 96 5.12 -8.95 -2.55
N GLY A 97 4.05 -8.18 -2.84
CA GLY A 97 3.25 -8.40 -4.04
C GLY A 97 2.29 -7.24 -4.30
N PRO A 98 1.56 -7.26 -5.41
CA PRO A 98 0.75 -6.15 -5.89
C PRO A 98 -0.58 -6.01 -5.12
N ILE A 99 -0.53 -6.02 -3.80
CA ILE A 99 -1.69 -5.85 -2.91
C ILE A 99 -1.46 -4.63 -2.03
N VAL A 100 -2.35 -3.64 -2.13
CA VAL A 100 -2.35 -2.45 -1.29
C VAL A 100 -3.62 -2.42 -0.46
N THR A 101 -3.48 -2.20 0.85
CA THR A 101 -4.62 -2.11 1.76
C THR A 101 -4.85 -0.68 2.18
N ILE A 102 -6.11 -0.25 2.12
CA ILE A 102 -6.57 1.09 2.45
C ILE A 102 -7.47 1.03 3.66
N TYR A 103 -7.11 1.79 4.68
CA TYR A 103 -7.94 2.10 5.84
C TYR A 103 -8.44 3.54 5.75
N THR A 104 -9.75 3.73 5.91
CA THR A 104 -10.38 5.06 5.92
C THR A 104 -10.66 5.48 7.35
N PHE A 105 -10.14 6.64 7.77
CA PHE A 105 -10.32 7.18 9.11
C PHE A 105 -11.23 8.42 9.12
N ASP A 106 -11.86 8.71 10.26
CA ASP A 106 -12.67 9.93 10.45
C ASP A 106 -11.76 11.15 10.51
N ASP A 107 -12.12 12.23 9.82
CA ASP A 107 -11.28 13.43 9.64
C ASP A 107 -10.85 14.07 10.96
N ASN A 108 -11.67 13.99 12.01
CA ASN A 108 -11.36 14.49 13.35
C ASN A 108 -10.44 13.56 14.18
N LYS A 109 -9.95 12.45 13.61
CA LYS A 109 -9.07 11.49 14.28
C LYS A 109 -7.64 11.53 13.76
N TRP A 110 -7.19 12.67 13.26
CA TRP A 110 -5.87 12.81 12.65
C TRP A 110 -4.76 12.35 13.61
N ASP A 111 -4.68 12.90 14.79
CA ASP A 111 -3.65 12.55 15.80
C ASP A 111 -3.62 11.08 16.16
N LYS A 112 -4.79 10.49 16.36
CA LYS A 112 -4.91 9.05 16.64
C LYS A 112 -4.46 8.22 15.44
N THR A 113 -4.68 8.74 14.24
CA THR A 113 -4.24 8.05 13.01
C THR A 113 -2.74 8.12 12.85
N LEU A 114 -2.07 9.22 13.21
CA LEU A 114 -0.60 9.29 13.22
C LEU A 114 0.00 8.26 14.19
N SER A 115 -0.52 8.15 15.40
CA SER A 115 -0.08 7.11 16.35
C SER A 115 -0.32 5.70 15.78
N LEU A 116 -1.48 5.48 15.15
CA LEU A 116 -1.78 4.22 14.50
C LEU A 116 -0.81 3.88 13.37
N VAL A 117 -0.40 4.86 12.54
CA VAL A 117 0.59 4.67 11.47
C VAL A 117 1.93 4.22 12.06
N ASP A 118 2.34 4.81 13.18
CA ASP A 118 3.57 4.46 13.88
C ASP A 118 3.53 3.04 14.45
N GLU A 119 2.41 2.67 15.08
CA GLU A 119 2.26 1.41 15.84
C GLU A 119 1.83 0.21 15.00
N THR A 120 1.39 0.39 13.75
CA THR A 120 0.77 -0.69 12.96
C THR A 120 1.76 -1.80 12.60
N SER A 121 3.04 -1.49 12.44
CA SER A 121 4.04 -2.46 11.95
C SER A 121 5.44 -2.04 12.37
N GLU A 122 6.30 -3.01 12.57
CA GLU A 122 7.74 -2.80 12.81
C GLU A 122 8.49 -2.32 11.57
N TYR A 123 7.95 -2.51 10.36
CA TYR A 123 8.58 -2.11 9.11
C TYR A 123 8.56 -0.59 8.93
N ALA A 124 9.72 0.01 8.69
CA ALA A 124 9.91 1.45 8.59
C ALA A 124 10.91 1.86 7.50
N LEU A 125 10.84 1.24 6.32
CA LEU A 125 11.78 1.54 5.22
C LEU A 125 11.41 2.84 4.53
N THR A 126 10.18 2.99 4.06
CA THR A 126 9.74 4.14 3.28
C THR A 126 8.29 4.51 3.58
N GLY A 127 8.00 5.80 3.51
CA GLY A 127 6.66 6.33 3.69
C GLY A 127 6.47 7.68 3.02
N ALA A 128 5.22 8.09 2.84
CA ALA A 128 4.89 9.41 2.31
C ALA A 128 3.67 9.99 3.01
N ILE A 129 3.65 11.32 3.13
CA ILE A 129 2.51 12.11 3.55
C ILE A 129 2.11 13.10 2.47
N PHE A 130 0.81 13.23 2.23
CA PHE A 130 0.22 14.21 1.32
C PHE A 130 -0.62 15.20 2.13
N CYS A 131 -0.15 16.44 2.25
CA CYS A 131 -0.81 17.47 3.03
C CYS A 131 -0.45 18.85 2.47
N GLN A 132 -1.43 19.78 2.40
CA GLN A 132 -1.20 21.16 1.99
C GLN A 132 -1.09 22.12 3.17
N ASP A 133 -1.60 21.74 4.34
CA ASP A 133 -1.49 22.52 5.56
C ASP A 133 -0.08 22.37 6.17
N ARG A 134 0.63 23.48 6.27
CA ARG A 134 2.02 23.50 6.74
C ARG A 134 2.16 23.11 8.22
N TYR A 135 1.21 23.51 9.06
CA TYR A 135 1.25 23.20 10.50
C TYR A 135 0.96 21.72 10.75
N ILE A 136 -0.07 21.20 10.08
CA ILE A 136 -0.39 19.75 10.14
C ILE A 136 0.78 18.92 9.63
N LEU A 137 1.43 19.39 8.57
CA LEU A 137 2.60 18.72 8.00
C LEU A 137 3.77 18.65 8.98
N GLU A 138 4.13 19.79 9.61
CA GLU A 138 5.22 19.90 10.58
C GLU A 138 4.98 18.98 11.78
N GLU A 139 3.78 18.99 12.34
CA GLU A 139 3.39 18.11 13.44
C GLU A 139 3.46 16.63 13.06
N SER A 140 2.98 16.30 11.86
CA SER A 140 2.97 14.93 11.36
C SER A 140 4.38 14.40 11.13
N VAL A 141 5.29 15.22 10.58
CA VAL A 141 6.70 14.82 10.38
C VAL A 141 7.37 14.51 11.71
N LYS A 142 7.13 15.33 12.76
CA LYS A 142 7.65 15.05 14.11
C LYS A 142 7.13 13.73 14.68
N LYS A 143 5.83 13.46 14.54
CA LYS A 143 5.22 12.22 15.06
C LYS A 143 5.65 10.98 14.28
N LEU A 144 5.95 11.11 13.00
CA LEU A 144 6.29 10.01 12.10
C LEU A 144 7.80 9.88 11.81
N GLU A 145 8.67 10.59 12.54
CA GLU A 145 10.11 10.61 12.29
C GLU A 145 10.77 9.22 12.28
N ASN A 146 10.24 8.28 13.08
CA ASN A 146 10.70 6.90 13.17
C ASN A 146 9.85 5.90 12.35
N CYS A 147 8.92 6.40 11.53
CA CYS A 147 8.03 5.54 10.74
C CYS A 147 8.60 5.17 9.36
N ALA A 148 9.64 5.87 8.90
CA ALA A 148 10.27 5.60 7.61
C ALA A 148 11.69 6.16 7.56
N GLY A 149 12.64 5.37 7.11
CA GLY A 149 14.01 5.82 6.87
C GLY A 149 14.10 6.79 5.69
N ASN A 150 13.27 6.61 4.66
CA ASN A 150 13.06 7.56 3.58
C ASN A 150 11.62 8.08 3.64
N PHE A 151 11.47 9.31 4.12
CA PHE A 151 10.17 9.96 4.31
C PHE A 151 9.93 11.03 3.23
N TYR A 152 8.83 10.91 2.50
CA TYR A 152 8.48 11.78 1.38
C TYR A 152 7.31 12.70 1.73
N ILE A 153 7.38 13.95 1.30
CA ILE A 153 6.35 14.95 1.50
C ILE A 153 5.78 15.35 0.15
N ASN A 154 4.47 15.12 -0.05
CA ASN A 154 3.76 15.43 -1.30
C ASN A 154 4.38 14.80 -2.55
N ASP A 155 5.03 13.66 -2.38
CA ASP A 155 5.66 12.89 -3.45
C ASP A 155 5.38 11.39 -3.26
N LYS A 156 5.72 10.59 -4.27
CA LYS A 156 5.58 9.12 -4.20
C LYS A 156 6.43 8.55 -3.06
N CYS A 157 5.96 7.48 -2.45
CA CYS A 157 6.60 6.85 -1.29
C CYS A 157 7.86 6.03 -1.61
N THR A 158 8.41 6.15 -2.80
CA THR A 158 9.64 5.46 -3.22
C THR A 158 10.34 6.26 -4.32
N GLY A 159 11.64 6.35 -4.26
CA GLY A 159 12.46 7.12 -5.20
C GLY A 159 13.94 7.09 -4.81
N ALA A 160 14.24 6.66 -3.59
CA ALA A 160 15.60 6.48 -3.14
C ALA A 160 16.32 5.42 -3.97
N VAL A 161 17.52 5.76 -4.44
CA VAL A 161 18.38 4.86 -5.20
C VAL A 161 19.57 4.49 -4.33
N VAL A 162 19.74 3.19 -4.09
CA VAL A 162 20.85 2.66 -3.29
C VAL A 162 22.19 3.09 -3.88
N GLY A 163 23.08 3.63 -3.03
CA GLY A 163 24.38 4.15 -3.43
C GLY A 163 24.38 5.60 -3.89
N GLN A 164 23.24 6.22 -4.18
CA GLN A 164 23.16 7.64 -4.54
C GLN A 164 22.73 8.53 -3.37
N GLN A 165 22.05 7.96 -2.39
CA GLN A 165 21.57 8.65 -1.18
C GLN A 165 21.46 7.65 -0.03
N PRO A 166 21.38 8.12 1.23
CA PRO A 166 21.10 7.24 2.37
C PRO A 166 19.83 6.41 2.13
N PHE A 167 19.93 5.12 2.33
CA PHE A 167 18.82 4.18 2.12
C PHE A 167 18.84 3.13 3.24
N GLY A 168 17.77 3.10 4.03
CA GLY A 168 17.62 2.17 5.15
C GLY A 168 16.36 2.43 5.94
N GLY A 169 16.01 1.49 6.83
CA GLY A 169 14.87 1.62 7.73
C GLY A 169 15.16 2.58 8.89
N ALA A 170 14.12 3.21 9.44
CA ALA A 170 14.23 4.02 10.65
C ALA A 170 14.28 3.16 11.92
N ARG A 171 13.81 1.93 11.83
CA ARG A 171 13.85 0.91 12.90
C ARG A 171 14.09 -0.47 12.28
N GLY A 172 14.64 -1.39 13.05
CA GLY A 172 15.00 -2.72 12.58
C GLY A 172 14.80 -3.76 13.64
#